data_b71bd79d275d28d812f5eacdc09fa115
#
_entry.id   b71bd79d275d28d812f5eacdc09fa115
#
_cell.length_a   1.000
_cell.length_b   1.000
_cell.length_c   1.000
_cell.angle_alpha   90.00
_cell.angle_beta   90.00
_cell.angle_gamma   90.00
#
_symmetry.space_group_name_H-M   'P 1'
#
loop_
_entity.id
_entity.type
_entity.pdbx_description
1 polymer ?
#
loop_
_entity_poly.entity_id
_entity_poly.type
_entity_poly.pdbx_seq_one_letter_code
_entity_poly.pdbx_strand_id
1 'polypeptide(L)'
;MQETRTFSDKVFLVLKGLAMGAANKVPGVSGGVVAFVAGFYEEFIYSLQKINLKAFKLLINGRFRSLYYYTNFKFLGLLILGMVISYFSISQLLDYLLVHYELYVWGTFFGMIIGSVYYISKDFDEWSRRLIFYVLAGIAVGVAISFLEPARENDNLFFVFFCGMVGVSGMTMPGLSGSFILILFGNYVLLLVDSVNALYNTIGDIFLMDFSFIHDPVRLRLLKVLVVFSLGSLAGLVTLSHLLGYLLKLYKKETYAVIIGFITGSLGVVWPWKEKIFKLNKQGEFITDAHGNFILDNYQRYFPDFSDSMTWLTIFFILIGIFIVLGLGWYENKK
;
A
#
# COMPACT_ATOMS: atom_id res chain seq x y z
N MET A 1 -5.01 19.15 20.21
CA MET A 1 -4.97 20.46 19.53
C MET A 1 -4.59 20.20 18.08
N GLN A 2 -5.33 20.73 17.11
CA GLN A 2 -4.82 20.73 15.74
C GLN A 2 -3.72 21.78 15.68
N GLU A 3 -2.50 21.38 15.43
CA GLU A 3 -1.41 22.30 15.17
C GLU A 3 -1.77 23.22 13.99
N THR A 4 -1.51 24.52 14.15
CA THR A 4 -1.71 25.49 13.07
C THR A 4 -0.62 25.30 12.04
N ARG A 5 -0.87 24.39 11.07
CA ARG A 5 0.06 24.12 9.98
C ARG A 5 0.29 25.35 9.14
N THR A 6 1.54 25.70 8.94
CA THR A 6 1.99 26.76 8.04
C THR A 6 1.70 26.38 6.58
N PHE A 7 1.86 27.30 5.65
CA PHE A 7 1.73 27.00 4.22
C PHE A 7 2.74 25.91 3.77
N SER A 8 3.97 26.03 4.23
CA SER A 8 5.03 25.05 3.98
C SER A 8 4.63 23.63 4.45
N ASP A 9 4.08 23.50 5.67
CA ASP A 9 3.64 22.21 6.20
C ASP A 9 2.51 21.57 5.37
N LYS A 10 1.62 22.38 4.80
CA LYS A 10 0.56 21.89 3.92
C LYS A 10 1.14 21.37 2.60
N VAL A 11 2.11 22.08 2.00
CA VAL A 11 2.79 21.64 0.79
C VAL A 11 3.54 20.32 1.05
N PHE A 12 4.29 20.25 2.16
CA PHE A 12 4.96 19.01 2.55
C PHE A 12 3.99 17.85 2.75
N LEU A 13 2.80 18.11 3.30
CA LEU A 13 1.79 17.06 3.47
C LEU A 13 1.24 16.54 2.13
N VAL A 14 1.06 17.43 1.15
CA VAL A 14 0.71 17.02 -0.22
C VAL A 14 1.84 16.21 -0.85
N LEU A 15 3.10 16.60 -0.67
CA LEU A 15 4.26 15.83 -1.15
C LEU A 15 4.36 14.45 -0.47
N LYS A 16 4.08 14.37 0.85
CA LYS A 16 3.98 13.09 1.57
C LYS A 16 2.85 12.21 1.01
N GLY A 17 1.69 12.80 0.71
CA GLY A 17 0.58 12.13 0.04
C GLY A 17 0.94 11.64 -1.37
N LEU A 18 1.68 12.44 -2.11
CA LEU A 18 2.15 12.12 -3.45
C LEU A 18 3.12 10.91 -3.43
N ALA A 19 4.07 10.89 -2.47
CA ALA A 19 4.96 9.75 -2.25
C ALA A 19 4.20 8.48 -1.81
N MET A 20 3.19 8.64 -0.93
CA MET A 20 2.33 7.54 -0.49
C MET A 20 1.50 6.96 -1.64
N GLY A 21 0.97 7.81 -2.53
CA GLY A 21 0.22 7.38 -3.72
C GLY A 21 1.10 6.63 -4.72
N ALA A 22 2.32 7.11 -4.95
CA ALA A 22 3.30 6.42 -5.79
C ALA A 22 3.68 5.04 -5.25
N ALA A 23 3.93 4.95 -3.93
CA ALA A 23 4.25 3.70 -3.26
C ALA A 23 3.13 2.67 -3.36
N ASN A 24 1.87 3.09 -3.19
CA ASN A 24 0.71 2.19 -3.25
C ASN A 24 0.49 1.56 -4.64
N LYS A 25 1.06 2.15 -5.70
CA LYS A 25 0.96 1.58 -7.05
C LYS A 25 1.93 0.43 -7.26
N VAL A 26 3.04 0.39 -6.53
CA VAL A 26 4.08 -0.61 -6.71
C VAL A 26 3.72 -1.86 -5.90
N PRO A 27 3.52 -3.03 -6.55
CA PRO A 27 3.28 -4.26 -5.82
C PRO A 27 4.43 -4.56 -4.85
N GLY A 28 4.10 -4.86 -3.59
CA GLY A 28 5.10 -5.13 -2.56
C GLY A 28 5.58 -3.90 -1.78
N VAL A 29 5.24 -2.67 -2.23
CA VAL A 29 5.49 -1.44 -1.46
C VAL A 29 4.16 -0.93 -0.90
N SER A 30 4.17 -0.47 0.34
CA SER A 30 2.97 0.03 1.03
C SER A 30 3.09 1.53 1.29
N GLY A 31 2.02 2.28 1.05
CA GLY A 31 1.93 3.67 1.49
C GLY A 31 2.07 3.83 3.00
N GLY A 32 1.74 2.78 3.77
CA GLY A 32 2.01 2.72 5.22
C GLY A 32 3.50 2.84 5.55
N VAL A 33 4.39 2.27 4.75
CA VAL A 33 5.84 2.47 4.90
C VAL A 33 6.20 3.94 4.73
N VAL A 34 5.66 4.60 3.70
CA VAL A 34 5.90 6.03 3.48
C VAL A 34 5.42 6.87 4.66
N ALA A 35 4.21 6.57 5.17
CA ALA A 35 3.68 7.29 6.34
C ALA A 35 4.56 7.09 7.58
N PHE A 36 5.08 5.88 7.76
CA PHE A 36 5.95 5.52 8.88
C PHE A 36 7.31 6.23 8.78
N VAL A 37 7.95 6.17 7.60
CA VAL A 37 9.25 6.79 7.33
C VAL A 37 9.20 8.32 7.42
N ALA A 38 8.14 8.91 6.88
CA ALA A 38 7.96 10.36 6.86
C ALA A 38 7.32 10.91 8.16
N GLY A 39 7.32 10.12 9.25
CA GLY A 39 6.99 10.55 10.61
C GLY A 39 5.50 10.91 10.86
N PHE A 40 4.58 10.62 9.94
CA PHE A 40 3.17 10.97 10.11
C PHE A 40 2.24 9.76 10.31
N TYR A 41 2.79 8.57 10.53
CA TYR A 41 2.03 7.32 10.65
C TYR A 41 1.01 7.35 11.80
N GLU A 42 1.40 7.81 12.97
CA GLU A 42 0.49 7.89 14.13
C GLU A 42 -0.68 8.83 13.85
N GLU A 43 -0.41 10.03 13.32
CA GLU A 43 -1.46 10.98 12.96
C GLU A 43 -2.39 10.40 11.90
N PHE A 44 -1.83 9.68 10.92
CA PHE A 44 -2.60 8.99 9.89
C PHE A 44 -3.54 7.95 10.49
N ILE A 45 -3.03 7.04 11.33
CA ILE A 45 -3.84 6.01 11.99
C ILE A 45 -4.91 6.63 12.90
N TYR A 46 -4.55 7.63 13.72
CA TYR A 46 -5.52 8.30 14.60
C TYR A 46 -6.58 9.09 13.82
N SER A 47 -6.22 9.66 12.66
CA SER A 47 -7.19 10.33 11.79
C SER A 47 -8.17 9.33 11.16
N LEU A 48 -7.69 8.15 10.73
CA LEU A 48 -8.53 7.07 10.23
C LEU A 48 -9.48 6.53 11.30
N GLN A 49 -9.05 6.39 12.56
CA GLN A 49 -9.92 6.00 13.68
C GLN A 49 -11.12 6.95 13.89
N LYS A 50 -10.99 8.21 13.47
CA LYS A 50 -12.10 9.17 13.55
C LYS A 50 -13.16 8.96 12.49
N ILE A 51 -12.91 8.11 11.51
CA ILE A 51 -13.91 7.63 10.54
C ILE A 51 -14.71 6.51 11.24
N ASN A 52 -15.69 6.89 12.05
CA ASN A 52 -16.45 6.00 12.90
C ASN A 52 -17.93 6.43 12.97
N LEU A 53 -18.75 5.72 13.75
CA LEU A 53 -20.17 6.01 13.93
C LEU A 53 -20.46 7.45 14.38
N LYS A 54 -19.54 8.09 15.13
CA LYS A 54 -19.68 9.49 15.51
C LYS A 54 -19.52 10.41 14.32
N ALA A 55 -18.54 10.16 13.45
CA ALA A 55 -18.36 10.91 12.21
C ALA A 55 -19.60 10.77 11.31
N PHE A 56 -20.12 9.54 11.19
CA PHE A 56 -21.34 9.27 10.43
C PHE A 56 -22.55 10.02 10.98
N LYS A 57 -22.75 10.03 12.33
CA LYS A 57 -23.81 10.83 12.97
C LYS A 57 -23.65 12.33 12.72
N LEU A 58 -22.41 12.85 12.76
CA LEU A 58 -22.14 14.25 12.45
C LEU A 58 -22.48 14.60 11.00
N LEU A 59 -22.20 13.68 10.06
CA LEU A 59 -22.52 13.82 8.64
C LEU A 59 -24.04 13.90 8.41
N ILE A 60 -24.80 12.92 8.93
CA ILE A 60 -26.26 12.85 8.76
C ILE A 60 -26.94 14.05 9.40
N ASN A 61 -26.45 14.53 10.55
CA ASN A 61 -27.00 15.69 11.23
C ASN A 61 -26.59 17.03 10.60
N GLY A 62 -25.93 17.05 9.44
CA GLY A 62 -25.49 18.27 8.74
C GLY A 62 -24.43 19.08 9.49
N ARG A 63 -23.79 18.51 10.52
CA ARG A 63 -22.76 19.20 11.33
C ARG A 63 -21.39 19.15 10.66
N PHE A 64 -21.28 19.64 9.42
CA PHE A 64 -20.07 19.56 8.59
C PHE A 64 -18.85 20.20 9.23
N ARG A 65 -19.01 21.35 9.90
CA ARG A 65 -17.88 22.01 10.60
C ARG A 65 -17.34 21.13 11.74
N SER A 66 -18.22 20.49 12.50
CA SER A 66 -17.80 19.57 13.58
C SER A 66 -17.15 18.32 13.01
N LEU A 67 -17.70 17.77 11.91
CA LEU A 67 -17.13 16.63 11.20
C LEU A 67 -15.70 16.96 10.71
N TYR A 68 -15.52 18.10 10.06
CA TYR A 68 -14.23 18.57 9.55
C TYR A 68 -13.14 18.57 10.62
N TYR A 69 -13.43 19.13 11.79
CA TYR A 69 -12.48 19.15 12.91
C TYR A 69 -12.33 17.78 13.59
N TYR A 70 -13.41 17.04 13.71
CA TYR A 70 -13.39 15.73 14.38
C TYR A 70 -12.54 14.70 13.62
N THR A 71 -12.69 14.63 12.30
CA THR A 71 -11.97 13.66 11.45
C THR A 71 -10.57 14.08 11.05
N ASN A 72 -10.08 15.23 11.51
CA ASN A 72 -8.83 15.84 11.02
C ASN A 72 -8.83 15.96 9.47
N PHE A 73 -9.97 16.39 8.92
CA PHE A 73 -10.22 16.38 7.48
C PHE A 73 -9.16 17.16 6.69
N LYS A 74 -8.62 18.24 7.26
CA LYS A 74 -7.55 19.03 6.61
C LYS A 74 -6.30 18.19 6.36
N PHE A 75 -5.90 17.35 7.33
CA PHE A 75 -4.77 16.44 7.19
C PHE A 75 -5.06 15.36 6.14
N LEU A 76 -6.15 14.61 6.32
CA LEU A 76 -6.54 13.55 5.39
C LEU A 76 -6.79 14.09 3.98
N GLY A 77 -7.46 15.25 3.85
CA GLY A 77 -7.76 15.84 2.56
C GLY A 77 -6.52 16.26 1.77
N LEU A 78 -5.52 16.88 2.42
CA LEU A 78 -4.25 17.22 1.77
C LEU A 78 -3.45 15.98 1.39
N LEU A 79 -3.47 14.95 2.24
CA LEU A 79 -2.82 13.68 1.97
C LEU A 79 -3.47 12.96 0.77
N ILE A 80 -4.81 12.88 0.75
CA ILE A 80 -5.58 12.29 -0.35
C ILE A 80 -5.38 13.11 -1.63
N LEU A 81 -5.36 14.44 -1.55
CA LEU A 81 -5.04 15.29 -2.71
C LEU A 81 -3.68 14.94 -3.31
N GLY A 82 -2.66 14.78 -2.47
CA GLY A 82 -1.33 14.32 -2.91
C GLY A 82 -1.38 12.94 -3.57
N MET A 83 -2.11 11.98 -3.00
CA MET A 83 -2.28 10.64 -3.59
C MET A 83 -3.00 10.69 -4.96
N VAL A 84 -4.03 11.53 -5.09
CA VAL A 84 -4.75 11.71 -6.37
C VAL A 84 -3.83 12.34 -7.42
N ILE A 85 -3.08 13.38 -7.07
CA ILE A 85 -2.08 13.97 -7.97
C ILE A 85 -1.05 12.93 -8.40
N SER A 86 -0.57 12.10 -7.46
CA SER A 86 0.36 11.01 -7.74
C SER A 86 -0.20 10.02 -8.76
N TYR A 87 -1.47 9.65 -8.61
CA TYR A 87 -2.13 8.71 -9.51
C TYR A 87 -2.13 9.21 -10.97
N PHE A 88 -2.35 10.50 -11.20
CA PHE A 88 -2.40 11.08 -12.54
C PHE A 88 -1.03 11.53 -13.10
N SER A 89 0.00 11.69 -12.27
CA SER A 89 1.31 12.21 -12.69
C SER A 89 2.45 11.21 -12.49
N ILE A 90 2.79 10.91 -11.23
CA ILE A 90 3.92 10.02 -10.91
C ILE A 90 3.66 8.59 -11.35
N SER A 91 2.39 8.19 -11.40
CA SER A 91 2.01 6.85 -11.83
C SER A 91 2.54 6.54 -13.24
N GLN A 92 2.37 7.46 -14.19
CA GLN A 92 2.85 7.28 -15.56
C GLN A 92 4.38 7.25 -15.64
N LEU A 93 5.05 8.13 -14.88
CA LEU A 93 6.51 8.12 -14.79
C LEU A 93 7.01 6.80 -14.19
N LEU A 94 6.37 6.33 -13.12
CA LEU A 94 6.74 5.08 -12.45
C LEU A 94 6.52 3.87 -13.36
N ASP A 95 5.43 3.84 -14.13
CA ASP A 95 5.17 2.79 -15.13
C ASP A 95 6.27 2.77 -16.19
N TYR A 96 6.63 3.94 -16.73
CA TYR A 96 7.74 4.06 -17.68
C TYR A 96 9.06 3.54 -17.07
N LEU A 97 9.36 3.93 -15.84
CA LEU A 97 10.59 3.48 -15.15
C LEU A 97 10.57 1.99 -14.83
N LEU A 98 9.42 1.42 -14.45
CA LEU A 98 9.28 -0.02 -14.19
C LEU A 98 9.36 -0.86 -15.47
N VAL A 99 9.00 -0.31 -16.63
CA VAL A 99 9.14 -1.01 -17.91
C VAL A 99 10.59 -0.96 -18.40
N HIS A 100 11.29 0.18 -18.27
CA HIS A 100 12.61 0.38 -18.89
C HIS A 100 13.78 0.20 -17.92
N TYR A 101 13.55 0.39 -16.62
CA TYR A 101 14.59 0.45 -15.58
C TYR A 101 14.16 -0.32 -14.31
N GLU A 102 13.42 -1.43 -14.47
CA GLU A 102 12.79 -2.18 -13.38
C GLU A 102 13.75 -2.49 -12.24
N LEU A 103 14.95 -2.99 -12.56
CA LEU A 103 15.96 -3.37 -11.58
C LEU A 103 16.40 -2.21 -10.67
N TYR A 104 16.59 -1.02 -11.24
CA TYR A 104 17.03 0.17 -10.50
C TYR A 104 15.91 0.76 -9.64
N VAL A 105 14.67 0.71 -10.13
CA VAL A 105 13.49 1.12 -9.36
C VAL A 105 13.32 0.24 -8.13
N TRP A 106 13.39 -1.09 -8.30
CA TRP A 106 13.34 -2.02 -7.19
C TRP A 106 14.54 -1.85 -6.23
N GLY A 107 15.74 -1.60 -6.76
CA GLY A 107 16.92 -1.25 -5.96
C GLY A 107 16.69 -0.03 -5.08
N THR A 108 16.14 1.05 -5.66
CA THR A 108 15.82 2.27 -4.91
C THR A 108 14.81 2.00 -3.80
N PHE A 109 13.71 1.29 -4.08
CA PHE A 109 12.72 0.93 -3.05
C PHE A 109 13.30 0.05 -1.95
N PHE A 110 14.10 -0.95 -2.32
CA PHE A 110 14.80 -1.81 -1.36
C PHE A 110 15.68 -0.98 -0.43
N GLY A 111 16.45 -0.05 -0.99
CA GLY A 111 17.27 0.88 -0.23
C GLY A 111 16.46 1.80 0.68
N MET A 112 15.35 2.35 0.18
CA MET A 112 14.45 3.18 1.00
C MET A 112 13.90 2.41 2.21
N ILE A 113 13.57 1.13 2.05
CA ILE A 113 13.06 0.29 3.13
C ILE A 113 14.18 0.02 4.16
N ILE A 114 15.40 -0.31 3.73
CA ILE A 114 16.54 -0.47 4.63
C ILE A 114 16.81 0.82 5.41
N GLY A 115 16.86 1.95 4.72
CA GLY A 115 17.04 3.27 5.34
C GLY A 115 15.95 3.56 6.38
N SER A 116 14.71 3.15 6.11
CA SER A 116 13.56 3.30 7.01
C SER A 116 13.70 2.48 8.28
N VAL A 117 14.02 1.19 8.14
CA VAL A 117 14.26 0.30 9.27
C VAL A 117 15.36 0.86 10.17
N TYR A 118 16.47 1.32 9.57
CA TYR A 118 17.56 1.94 10.32
C TYR A 118 17.11 3.24 11.01
N TYR A 119 16.42 4.13 10.32
CA TYR A 119 15.99 5.43 10.87
C TYR A 119 15.07 5.23 12.09
N ILE A 120 14.07 4.37 11.97
CA ILE A 120 13.12 4.12 13.03
C ILE A 120 13.74 3.33 14.18
N SER A 121 14.70 2.44 13.89
CA SER A 121 15.41 1.70 14.95
C SER A 121 16.17 2.60 15.90
N LYS A 122 16.51 3.84 15.51
CA LYS A 122 17.16 4.84 16.37
C LYS A 122 16.22 5.43 17.44
N ASP A 123 14.90 5.35 17.25
CA ASP A 123 13.93 5.84 18.23
C ASP A 123 13.84 4.94 19.48
N PHE A 124 14.56 3.79 19.46
CA PHE A 124 14.66 2.93 20.62
C PHE A 124 15.92 3.28 21.42
N ASP A 125 15.72 3.89 22.59
CA ASP A 125 16.82 4.23 23.52
C ASP A 125 17.61 2.98 23.95
N GLU A 126 16.89 1.87 24.18
CA GLU A 126 17.47 0.59 24.59
C GLU A 126 16.75 -0.60 23.92
N TRP A 127 17.52 -1.54 23.41
CA TRP A 127 17.05 -2.79 22.85
C TRP A 127 16.89 -3.86 23.93
N SER A 128 15.73 -3.93 24.56
CA SER A 128 15.42 -4.98 25.52
C SER A 128 15.22 -6.34 24.83
N ARG A 129 15.46 -7.44 25.57
CA ARG A 129 15.18 -8.81 25.06
C ARG A 129 13.72 -8.97 24.59
N ARG A 130 12.80 -8.27 25.24
CA ARG A 130 11.37 -8.26 24.87
C ARG A 130 11.15 -7.62 23.51
N LEU A 131 11.78 -6.49 23.21
CA LEU A 131 11.67 -5.81 21.92
C LEU A 131 12.30 -6.65 20.79
N ILE A 132 13.46 -7.25 21.05
CA ILE A 132 14.10 -8.18 20.10
C ILE A 132 13.16 -9.35 19.76
N PHE A 133 12.48 -9.92 20.74
CA PHE A 133 11.48 -10.97 20.51
C PHE A 133 10.36 -10.49 19.57
N TYR A 134 9.81 -9.28 19.75
CA TYR A 134 8.78 -8.74 18.87
C TYR A 134 9.31 -8.48 17.46
N VAL A 135 10.54 -7.99 17.30
CA VAL A 135 11.19 -7.87 15.98
C VAL A 135 11.30 -9.23 15.30
N LEU A 136 11.82 -10.24 16.00
CA LEU A 136 11.95 -11.59 15.45
C LEU A 136 10.61 -12.21 15.08
N ALA A 137 9.57 -12.00 15.90
CA ALA A 137 8.22 -12.43 15.58
C ALA A 137 7.69 -11.72 14.31
N GLY A 138 7.90 -10.41 14.19
CA GLY A 138 7.57 -9.66 12.98
C GLY A 138 8.32 -10.18 11.75
N ILE A 139 9.63 -10.43 11.86
CA ILE A 139 10.44 -11.00 10.76
C ILE A 139 9.86 -12.37 10.34
N ALA A 140 9.56 -13.24 11.29
CA ALA A 140 9.03 -14.57 10.99
C ALA A 140 7.72 -14.50 10.22
N VAL A 141 6.81 -13.59 10.62
CA VAL A 141 5.54 -13.37 9.91
C VAL A 141 5.77 -12.78 8.51
N GLY A 142 6.63 -11.77 8.37
CA GLY A 142 6.95 -11.16 7.08
C GLY A 142 7.60 -12.14 6.10
N VAL A 143 8.53 -12.96 6.58
CA VAL A 143 9.15 -14.03 5.79
C VAL A 143 8.11 -15.08 5.39
N ALA A 144 7.29 -15.56 6.33
CA ALA A 144 6.26 -16.56 6.04
C ALA A 144 5.31 -16.07 4.93
N ILE A 145 4.83 -14.82 5.01
CA ILE A 145 3.96 -14.23 3.97
C ILE A 145 4.69 -14.11 2.63
N SER A 146 5.99 -13.82 2.62
CA SER A 146 6.79 -13.68 1.40
C SER A 146 6.99 -14.97 0.61
N PHE A 147 6.74 -16.13 1.23
CA PHE A 147 6.84 -17.45 0.61
C PHE A 147 5.48 -18.12 0.35
N LEU A 148 4.36 -17.44 0.63
CA LEU A 148 3.04 -17.97 0.30
C LEU A 148 2.83 -18.01 -1.22
N GLU A 149 2.26 -19.11 -1.69
CA GLU A 149 1.83 -19.23 -3.08
C GLU A 149 0.45 -18.59 -3.28
N PRO A 150 0.20 -17.95 -4.46
CA PRO A 150 -1.08 -17.38 -4.76
C PRO A 150 -2.21 -18.42 -4.76
N ALA A 151 -3.33 -18.07 -4.13
CA ALA A 151 -4.55 -18.88 -4.18
C ALA A 151 -5.24 -18.74 -5.55
N ARG A 152 -6.25 -19.58 -5.79
CA ARG A 152 -7.10 -19.47 -6.98
C ARG A 152 -8.13 -18.36 -6.80
N GLU A 153 -8.51 -17.72 -7.91
CA GLU A 153 -9.59 -16.75 -7.93
C GLU A 153 -10.90 -17.31 -7.34
N ASN A 154 -11.54 -16.51 -6.50
CA ASN A 154 -12.79 -16.88 -5.83
C ASN A 154 -13.71 -15.65 -5.76
N ASP A 155 -14.84 -15.71 -6.44
CA ASP A 155 -15.86 -14.64 -6.50
C ASP A 155 -16.95 -14.74 -5.44
N ASN A 156 -16.81 -15.67 -4.48
CA ASN A 156 -17.72 -15.74 -3.35
C ASN A 156 -17.74 -14.38 -2.60
N LEU A 157 -18.92 -13.80 -2.44
CA LEU A 157 -19.05 -12.44 -1.91
C LEU A 157 -18.52 -12.28 -0.48
N PHE A 158 -18.57 -13.32 0.36
CA PHE A 158 -17.95 -13.28 1.70
C PHE A 158 -16.43 -13.24 1.59
N PHE A 159 -15.86 -14.02 0.67
CA PHE A 159 -14.42 -14.00 0.42
C PHE A 159 -13.98 -12.66 -0.20
N VAL A 160 -14.75 -12.11 -1.13
CA VAL A 160 -14.54 -10.78 -1.71
C VAL A 160 -14.57 -9.68 -0.65
N PHE A 161 -15.54 -9.73 0.27
CA PHE A 161 -15.61 -8.81 1.42
C PHE A 161 -14.36 -8.93 2.29
N PHE A 162 -13.93 -10.15 2.60
CA PHE A 162 -12.72 -10.44 3.37
C PHE A 162 -11.46 -9.92 2.63
N CYS A 163 -11.36 -10.13 1.31
CA CYS A 163 -10.30 -9.57 0.47
C CYS A 163 -10.25 -8.03 0.58
N GLY A 164 -11.41 -7.37 0.60
CA GLY A 164 -11.50 -5.91 0.82
C GLY A 164 -10.95 -5.53 2.19
N MET A 165 -11.40 -6.21 3.25
CA MET A 165 -10.94 -5.94 4.62
C MET A 165 -9.42 -6.06 4.74
N VAL A 166 -8.85 -7.15 4.28
CA VAL A 166 -7.42 -7.44 4.47
C VAL A 166 -6.56 -6.65 3.48
N GLY A 167 -7.01 -6.48 2.23
CA GLY A 167 -6.31 -5.74 1.20
C GLY A 167 -6.07 -4.28 1.58
N VAL A 168 -7.12 -3.55 1.99
CA VAL A 168 -6.96 -2.15 2.43
C VAL A 168 -6.22 -2.05 3.76
N SER A 169 -6.40 -3.03 4.65
CA SER A 169 -5.61 -3.14 5.87
C SER A 169 -4.10 -3.23 5.56
N GLY A 170 -3.72 -4.00 4.55
CA GLY A 170 -2.34 -4.08 4.09
C GLY A 170 -1.78 -2.76 3.57
N MET A 171 -2.60 -1.92 2.93
CA MET A 171 -2.16 -0.60 2.47
C MET A 171 -1.85 0.37 3.63
N THR A 172 -2.47 0.18 4.79
CA THR A 172 -2.24 1.02 5.98
C THR A 172 -1.15 0.47 6.89
N MET A 173 -0.84 -0.83 6.81
CA MET A 173 0.26 -1.45 7.58
C MET A 173 1.58 -1.25 6.85
N PRO A 174 2.61 -0.72 7.51
CA PRO A 174 3.94 -0.65 6.93
C PRO A 174 4.49 -2.05 6.63
N GLY A 175 5.03 -2.22 5.41
CA GLY A 175 5.63 -3.49 4.97
C GLY A 175 4.67 -4.53 4.38
N LEU A 176 3.36 -4.28 4.42
CA LEU A 176 2.36 -5.14 3.81
C LEU A 176 1.67 -4.40 2.68
N SER A 177 1.85 -4.85 1.44
CA SER A 177 1.17 -4.26 0.28
C SER A 177 -0.20 -4.89 0.09
N GLY A 178 -1.25 -4.06 0.02
CA GLY A 178 -2.61 -4.54 -0.20
C GLY A 178 -2.77 -5.24 -1.54
N SER A 179 -2.13 -4.75 -2.60
CA SER A 179 -2.13 -5.41 -3.91
C SER A 179 -1.45 -6.78 -3.86
N PHE A 180 -0.34 -6.90 -3.15
CA PHE A 180 0.34 -8.18 -2.94
C PHE A 180 -0.56 -9.19 -2.19
N ILE A 181 -1.28 -8.75 -1.16
CA ILE A 181 -2.26 -9.62 -0.47
C ILE A 181 -3.34 -10.11 -1.43
N LEU A 182 -3.87 -9.22 -2.28
CA LEU A 182 -4.89 -9.61 -3.25
C LEU A 182 -4.34 -10.58 -4.31
N ILE A 183 -3.06 -10.48 -4.69
CA ILE A 183 -2.36 -11.47 -5.53
C ILE A 183 -2.30 -12.81 -4.80
N LEU A 184 -1.88 -12.82 -3.52
CA LEU A 184 -1.84 -14.05 -2.70
C LEU A 184 -3.21 -14.71 -2.56
N PHE A 185 -4.28 -13.91 -2.47
CA PHE A 185 -5.65 -14.43 -2.43
C PHE A 185 -6.20 -14.82 -3.80
N GLY A 186 -5.42 -14.66 -4.88
CA GLY A 186 -5.82 -14.96 -6.25
C GLY A 186 -6.84 -13.99 -6.86
N ASN A 187 -7.22 -12.94 -6.14
CA ASN A 187 -8.34 -12.07 -6.50
C ASN A 187 -7.90 -10.69 -7.02
N TYR A 188 -6.62 -10.46 -7.25
CA TYR A 188 -6.13 -9.17 -7.71
C TYR A 188 -6.76 -8.73 -9.04
N VAL A 189 -6.80 -9.63 -10.04
CA VAL A 189 -7.35 -9.32 -11.38
C VAL A 189 -8.84 -9.05 -11.27
N LEU A 190 -9.60 -9.96 -10.63
CA LEU A 190 -11.05 -9.81 -10.44
C LEU A 190 -11.42 -8.46 -9.78
N LEU A 191 -10.67 -8.06 -8.72
CA LEU A 191 -11.06 -6.94 -7.87
C LEU A 191 -10.53 -5.58 -8.35
N LEU A 192 -9.28 -5.53 -8.83
CA LEU A 192 -8.62 -4.26 -9.18
C LEU A 192 -8.48 -4.02 -10.69
N VAL A 193 -8.73 -5.05 -11.53
CA VAL A 193 -8.70 -4.90 -12.98
C VAL A 193 -10.11 -5.02 -13.55
N ASP A 194 -10.71 -6.19 -13.51
CA ASP A 194 -11.98 -6.47 -14.20
C ASP A 194 -13.14 -5.67 -13.61
N SER A 195 -13.28 -5.65 -12.28
CA SER A 195 -14.37 -4.92 -11.62
C SER A 195 -14.22 -3.40 -11.77
N VAL A 196 -12.99 -2.88 -11.77
CA VAL A 196 -12.73 -1.43 -11.98
C VAL A 196 -12.98 -1.06 -13.43
N ASN A 197 -12.57 -1.88 -14.41
CA ASN A 197 -12.86 -1.68 -15.82
C ASN A 197 -14.38 -1.73 -16.09
N ALA A 198 -15.09 -2.67 -15.45
CA ALA A 198 -16.54 -2.74 -15.53
C ALA A 198 -17.21 -1.46 -15.03
N LEU A 199 -16.72 -0.89 -13.91
CA LEU A 199 -17.21 0.41 -13.42
C LEU A 199 -16.90 1.54 -14.40
N TYR A 200 -15.66 1.61 -14.91
CA TYR A 200 -15.26 2.64 -15.87
C TYR A 200 -16.14 2.62 -17.13
N ASN A 201 -16.33 1.43 -17.73
CA ASN A 201 -17.19 1.28 -18.90
C ASN A 201 -18.64 1.64 -18.59
N THR A 202 -19.16 1.23 -17.41
CA THR A 202 -20.54 1.57 -17.00
C THR A 202 -20.74 3.07 -16.82
N ILE A 203 -19.76 3.78 -16.26
CA ILE A 203 -19.80 5.23 -16.16
C ILE A 203 -19.82 5.86 -17.56
N GLY A 204 -19.00 5.37 -18.49
CA GLY A 204 -18.99 5.81 -19.90
C GLY A 204 -20.34 5.62 -20.58
N ASP A 205 -20.94 4.44 -20.44
CA ASP A 205 -22.24 4.11 -21.00
C ASP A 205 -23.36 5.04 -20.44
N ILE A 206 -23.33 5.30 -19.12
CA ILE A 206 -24.29 6.24 -18.48
C ILE A 206 -24.15 7.64 -19.06
N PHE A 207 -22.93 8.15 -19.31
CA PHE A 207 -22.71 9.45 -19.93
C PHE A 207 -23.23 9.50 -21.38
N LEU A 208 -23.22 8.36 -22.08
CA LEU A 208 -23.80 8.21 -23.42
C LEU A 208 -25.29 7.88 -23.40
N MET A 209 -25.94 7.87 -22.22
CA MET A 209 -27.34 7.44 -22.00
C MET A 209 -27.65 6.01 -22.49
N ASP A 210 -26.60 5.14 -22.54
CA ASP A 210 -26.76 3.73 -22.85
C ASP A 210 -26.87 2.91 -21.54
N PHE A 211 -28.02 2.30 -21.34
CA PHE A 211 -28.31 1.47 -20.16
C PHE A 211 -28.32 -0.03 -20.49
N SER A 212 -27.76 -0.44 -21.62
CA SER A 212 -27.68 -1.85 -22.05
C SER A 212 -26.94 -2.73 -21.06
N PHE A 213 -26.00 -2.17 -20.27
CA PHE A 213 -25.24 -2.88 -19.23
C PHE A 213 -26.15 -3.53 -18.17
N ILE A 214 -27.39 -3.05 -17.98
CA ILE A 214 -28.35 -3.64 -17.03
C ILE A 214 -28.75 -5.07 -17.45
N HIS A 215 -28.64 -5.38 -18.71
CA HIS A 215 -28.94 -6.70 -19.27
C HIS A 215 -27.68 -7.60 -19.43
N ASP A 216 -26.49 -7.09 -19.09
CA ASP A 216 -25.24 -7.84 -19.10
C ASP A 216 -24.96 -8.48 -17.72
N PRO A 217 -25.19 -9.81 -17.56
CA PRO A 217 -25.03 -10.47 -16.27
C PRO A 217 -23.57 -10.51 -15.80
N VAL A 218 -22.59 -10.49 -16.72
CA VAL A 218 -21.16 -10.48 -16.38
C VAL A 218 -20.79 -9.14 -15.79
N ARG A 219 -21.21 -8.05 -16.43
CA ARG A 219 -20.95 -6.68 -15.93
C ARG A 219 -21.62 -6.43 -14.59
N LEU A 220 -22.89 -6.82 -14.42
CA LEU A 220 -23.59 -6.71 -13.15
C LEU A 220 -22.91 -7.51 -12.01
N ARG A 221 -22.40 -8.71 -12.32
CA ARG A 221 -21.61 -9.51 -11.38
C ARG A 221 -20.36 -8.75 -10.93
N LEU A 222 -19.58 -8.20 -11.86
CA LEU A 222 -18.35 -7.44 -11.57
C LEU A 222 -18.64 -6.18 -10.75
N LEU A 223 -19.69 -5.44 -11.07
CA LEU A 223 -20.13 -4.28 -10.29
C LEU A 223 -20.54 -4.68 -8.86
N LYS A 224 -21.26 -5.79 -8.69
CA LYS A 224 -21.63 -6.31 -7.37
C LYS A 224 -20.40 -6.71 -6.57
N VAL A 225 -19.44 -7.38 -7.20
CA VAL A 225 -18.15 -7.74 -6.61
C VAL A 225 -17.42 -6.48 -6.13
N LEU A 226 -17.35 -5.43 -6.94
CA LEU A 226 -16.69 -4.16 -6.59
C LEU A 226 -17.37 -3.47 -5.41
N VAL A 227 -18.71 -3.45 -5.35
CA VAL A 227 -19.45 -2.88 -4.21
C VAL A 227 -19.12 -3.64 -2.93
N VAL A 228 -19.17 -4.97 -2.95
CA VAL A 228 -18.86 -5.80 -1.78
C VAL A 228 -17.41 -5.65 -1.35
N PHE A 229 -16.47 -5.61 -2.29
CA PHE A 229 -15.05 -5.33 -2.03
C PHE A 229 -14.87 -3.96 -1.37
N SER A 230 -15.56 -2.92 -1.87
CA SER A 230 -15.49 -1.56 -1.32
C SER A 230 -16.04 -1.49 0.10
N LEU A 231 -17.15 -2.19 0.38
CA LEU A 231 -17.70 -2.29 1.74
C LEU A 231 -16.75 -3.03 2.68
N GLY A 232 -16.14 -4.13 2.24
CA GLY A 232 -15.09 -4.83 2.97
C GLY A 232 -13.89 -3.93 3.26
N SER A 233 -13.47 -3.15 2.27
CA SER A 233 -12.38 -2.19 2.38
C SER A 233 -12.64 -1.11 3.44
N LEU A 234 -13.83 -0.55 3.47
CA LEU A 234 -14.25 0.41 4.49
C LEU A 234 -14.28 -0.23 5.88
N ALA A 235 -14.83 -1.45 6.00
CA ALA A 235 -14.84 -2.19 7.26
C ALA A 235 -13.42 -2.50 7.75
N GLY A 236 -12.53 -2.93 6.85
CA GLY A 236 -11.13 -3.20 7.16
C GLY A 236 -10.37 -1.96 7.61
N LEU A 237 -10.55 -0.84 6.90
CA LEU A 237 -9.94 0.44 7.25
C LEU A 237 -10.33 0.89 8.67
N VAL A 238 -11.61 0.79 8.99
CA VAL A 238 -12.13 1.17 10.33
C VAL A 238 -11.61 0.22 11.39
N THR A 239 -11.75 -1.09 11.21
CA THR A 239 -11.37 -2.08 12.23
C THR A 239 -9.87 -2.07 12.50
N LEU A 240 -9.04 -2.06 11.44
CA LEU A 240 -7.59 -2.04 11.60
C LEU A 240 -7.08 -0.72 12.20
N SER A 241 -7.61 0.43 11.76
CA SER A 241 -7.20 1.71 12.34
C SER A 241 -7.50 1.78 13.84
N HIS A 242 -8.62 1.21 14.31
CA HIS A 242 -8.94 1.11 15.72
C HIS A 242 -7.97 0.18 16.47
N LEU A 243 -7.68 -0.99 15.89
CA LEU A 243 -6.73 -1.94 16.46
C LEU A 243 -5.34 -1.32 16.57
N LEU A 244 -4.82 -0.77 15.46
CA LEU A 244 -3.49 -0.16 15.43
C LEU A 244 -3.40 1.05 16.36
N GLY A 245 -4.41 1.92 16.37
CA GLY A 245 -4.40 3.06 17.27
C GLY A 245 -4.49 2.66 18.75
N TYR A 246 -5.19 1.57 19.09
CA TYR A 246 -5.16 0.98 20.44
C TYR A 246 -3.76 0.48 20.80
N LEU A 247 -3.13 -0.27 19.90
CA LEU A 247 -1.78 -0.80 20.08
C LEU A 247 -0.74 0.31 20.20
N LEU A 248 -0.79 1.31 19.32
CA LEU A 248 0.12 2.46 19.36
C LEU A 248 -0.03 3.30 20.64
N LYS A 249 -1.24 3.36 21.20
CA LYS A 249 -1.48 4.09 22.45
C LYS A 249 -0.95 3.37 23.69
N LEU A 250 -1.08 2.04 23.77
CA LEU A 250 -0.73 1.25 24.95
C LEU A 250 0.61 0.55 24.85
N TYR A 251 1.02 0.15 23.63
CA TYR A 251 2.18 -0.70 23.36
C TYR A 251 3.01 -0.13 22.21
N LYS A 252 3.31 1.18 22.25
CA LYS A 252 3.97 1.88 21.13
C LYS A 252 5.30 1.23 20.73
N LYS A 253 6.20 0.97 21.71
CA LYS A 253 7.52 0.40 21.44
C LYS A 253 7.42 -1.03 20.87
N GLU A 254 6.55 -1.85 21.44
CA GLU A 254 6.32 -3.23 20.96
C GLU A 254 5.70 -3.24 19.55
N THR A 255 4.73 -2.36 19.31
CA THR A 255 4.09 -2.24 17.99
C THR A 255 5.12 -1.82 16.93
N TYR A 256 5.97 -0.84 17.22
CA TYR A 256 7.04 -0.43 16.31
C TYR A 256 8.06 -1.56 16.11
N ALA A 257 8.42 -2.32 17.15
CA ALA A 257 9.30 -3.46 17.02
C ALA A 257 8.74 -4.54 16.08
N VAL A 258 7.45 -4.87 16.21
CA VAL A 258 6.77 -5.80 15.28
C VAL A 258 6.75 -5.25 13.86
N ILE A 259 6.43 -3.97 13.67
CA ILE A 259 6.40 -3.31 12.36
C ILE A 259 7.79 -3.35 11.70
N ILE A 260 8.85 -2.97 12.42
CA ILE A 260 10.24 -3.02 11.94
C ILE A 260 10.60 -4.46 11.54
N GLY A 261 10.27 -5.43 12.39
CA GLY A 261 10.50 -6.84 12.09
C GLY A 261 9.75 -7.28 10.84
N PHE A 262 8.48 -6.93 10.74
CA PHE A 262 7.64 -7.29 9.60
C PHE A 262 8.16 -6.66 8.29
N ILE A 263 8.51 -5.38 8.28
CA ILE A 263 9.12 -4.70 7.13
C ILE A 263 10.42 -5.39 6.73
N THR A 264 11.26 -5.74 7.71
CA THR A 264 12.53 -6.45 7.47
C THR A 264 12.29 -7.84 6.87
N GLY A 265 11.33 -8.60 7.40
CA GLY A 265 10.95 -9.92 6.88
C GLY A 265 10.35 -9.88 5.47
N SER A 266 9.62 -8.80 5.14
CA SER A 266 9.02 -8.61 3.82
C SER A 266 10.00 -8.07 2.76
N LEU A 267 11.25 -7.76 3.10
CA LEU A 267 12.28 -7.31 2.14
C LEU A 267 12.44 -8.27 0.95
N GLY A 268 12.18 -9.57 1.16
CA GLY A 268 12.18 -10.55 0.07
C GLY A 268 11.18 -10.23 -1.05
N VAL A 269 10.06 -9.57 -0.76
CA VAL A 269 9.06 -9.18 -1.77
C VAL A 269 9.58 -8.09 -2.71
N VAL A 270 10.35 -7.16 -2.17
CA VAL A 270 10.93 -6.02 -2.90
C VAL A 270 12.38 -6.28 -3.33
N TRP A 271 12.86 -7.52 -3.21
CA TRP A 271 14.19 -7.92 -3.66
C TRP A 271 14.39 -7.50 -5.12
N PRO A 272 15.45 -6.75 -5.49
CA PRO A 272 15.61 -6.22 -6.84
C PRO A 272 15.85 -7.32 -7.88
N TRP A 273 16.69 -8.33 -7.56
CA TRP A 273 17.07 -9.39 -8.47
C TRP A 273 16.02 -10.51 -8.48
N LYS A 274 14.96 -10.27 -9.28
CA LYS A 274 13.83 -11.19 -9.47
C LYS A 274 13.33 -11.13 -10.90
N GLU A 275 12.87 -12.27 -11.40
CA GLU A 275 12.24 -12.42 -12.71
C GLU A 275 10.74 -12.66 -12.57
N LYS A 276 9.96 -12.16 -13.53
CA LYS A 276 8.51 -12.36 -13.58
C LYS A 276 8.20 -13.74 -14.08
N ILE A 277 7.42 -14.51 -13.34
CA ILE A 277 6.82 -15.75 -13.79
C ILE A 277 5.38 -15.43 -14.21
N PHE A 278 5.05 -15.70 -15.47
CA PHE A 278 3.71 -15.47 -16.00
C PHE A 278 2.88 -16.75 -15.93
N LYS A 279 1.57 -16.56 -15.74
CA LYS A 279 0.62 -17.65 -15.59
C LYS A 279 0.45 -18.41 -16.92
N LEU A 280 0.51 -19.74 -16.84
CA LEU A 280 0.31 -20.62 -17.96
C LEU A 280 -1.06 -21.32 -17.87
N ASN A 281 -1.69 -21.53 -19.03
CA ASN A 281 -2.88 -22.40 -19.13
C ASN A 281 -2.49 -23.89 -19.06
N LYS A 282 -3.47 -24.77 -19.09
CA LYS A 282 -3.23 -26.22 -19.06
C LYS A 282 -2.46 -26.77 -20.29
N GLN A 283 -2.39 -25.98 -21.35
CA GLN A 283 -1.66 -26.29 -22.59
C GLN A 283 -0.22 -25.72 -22.59
N GLY A 284 0.19 -25.00 -21.57
CA GLY A 284 1.52 -24.38 -21.46
C GLY A 284 1.64 -23.03 -22.18
N GLU A 285 0.53 -22.39 -22.54
CA GLU A 285 0.52 -21.07 -23.17
C GLU A 285 0.31 -19.97 -22.11
N PHE A 286 0.90 -18.79 -22.33
CA PHE A 286 0.71 -17.65 -21.44
C PHE A 286 -0.73 -17.15 -21.47
N ILE A 287 -1.31 -16.95 -20.29
CA ILE A 287 -2.63 -16.34 -20.13
C ILE A 287 -2.47 -14.82 -20.19
N THR A 288 -3.28 -14.17 -21.03
CA THR A 288 -3.32 -12.71 -21.16
C THR A 288 -4.59 -12.15 -20.54
N ASP A 289 -4.50 -10.88 -20.09
CA ASP A 289 -5.67 -10.07 -19.70
C ASP A 289 -6.47 -9.61 -20.93
N ALA A 290 -7.57 -8.89 -20.69
CA ALA A 290 -8.42 -8.33 -21.76
C ALA A 290 -7.68 -7.31 -22.68
N HIS A 291 -6.50 -6.86 -22.30
CA HIS A 291 -5.67 -5.91 -23.03
C HIS A 291 -4.47 -6.56 -23.71
N GLY A 292 -4.34 -7.90 -23.62
CA GLY A 292 -3.25 -8.67 -24.23
C GLY A 292 -1.97 -8.72 -23.40
N ASN A 293 -1.96 -8.25 -22.16
CA ASN A 293 -0.79 -8.33 -21.28
C ASN A 293 -0.75 -9.69 -20.59
N PHE A 294 0.44 -10.26 -20.44
CA PHE A 294 0.62 -11.51 -19.70
C PHE A 294 0.28 -11.33 -18.21
N ILE A 295 -0.53 -12.24 -17.67
CA ILE A 295 -0.90 -12.22 -16.24
C ILE A 295 0.28 -12.72 -15.43
N LEU A 296 0.74 -11.88 -14.48
CA LEU A 296 1.80 -12.23 -13.56
C LEU A 296 1.29 -13.29 -12.57
N ASP A 297 2.04 -14.39 -12.43
CA ASP A 297 1.77 -15.45 -11.47
C ASP A 297 2.59 -15.25 -10.19
N ASN A 298 3.92 -15.12 -10.34
CA ASN A 298 4.84 -15.00 -9.21
C ASN A 298 6.14 -14.32 -9.66
N TYR A 299 7.10 -14.21 -8.72
CA TYR A 299 8.47 -13.78 -8.97
C TYR A 299 9.46 -14.85 -8.54
N GLN A 300 10.41 -15.18 -9.41
CA GLN A 300 11.57 -16.00 -9.07
C GLN A 300 12.73 -15.12 -8.68
N ARG A 301 13.20 -15.25 -7.44
CA ARG A 301 14.35 -14.48 -6.91
C ARG A 301 15.64 -15.19 -7.27
N TYR A 302 16.65 -14.42 -7.65
CA TYR A 302 18.00 -14.94 -7.89
C TYR A 302 19.05 -14.10 -7.15
N PHE A 303 20.25 -14.64 -6.97
CA PHE A 303 21.36 -13.89 -6.42
C PHE A 303 22.04 -13.07 -7.51
N PRO A 304 22.46 -11.81 -7.21
CA PRO A 304 23.15 -10.96 -8.19
C PRO A 304 24.48 -11.56 -8.61
N ASP A 305 24.78 -11.44 -9.90
CA ASP A 305 26.14 -11.69 -10.41
C ASP A 305 26.97 -10.41 -10.23
N PHE A 306 27.99 -10.50 -9.40
CA PHE A 306 28.89 -9.37 -9.11
C PHE A 306 29.88 -9.06 -10.25
N SER A 307 29.94 -9.90 -11.28
CA SER A 307 30.70 -9.63 -12.50
C SER A 307 29.93 -8.72 -13.44
N ASP A 308 28.61 -8.58 -13.27
CA ASP A 308 27.77 -7.72 -14.09
C ASP A 308 27.77 -6.27 -13.58
N SER A 309 28.03 -5.34 -14.49
CA SER A 309 28.00 -3.90 -14.22
C SER A 309 26.61 -3.41 -13.77
N MET A 310 25.51 -4.04 -14.23
CA MET A 310 24.15 -3.74 -13.80
C MET A 310 23.94 -4.00 -12.33
N THR A 311 24.60 -5.01 -11.75
CA THR A 311 24.56 -5.29 -10.33
C THR A 311 25.12 -4.12 -9.51
N TRP A 312 26.26 -3.58 -9.88
CA TRP A 312 26.88 -2.45 -9.20
C TRP A 312 26.05 -1.17 -9.31
N LEU A 313 25.47 -0.94 -10.49
CA LEU A 313 24.56 0.18 -10.68
C LEU A 313 23.30 0.03 -9.81
N THR A 314 22.76 -1.18 -9.67
CA THR A 314 21.63 -1.45 -8.77
C THR A 314 22.00 -1.19 -7.32
N ILE A 315 23.19 -1.60 -6.88
CA ILE A 315 23.72 -1.31 -5.53
C ILE A 315 23.82 0.21 -5.33
N PHE A 316 24.25 0.97 -6.33
CA PHE A 316 24.28 2.43 -6.27
C PHE A 316 22.87 3.01 -6.07
N PHE A 317 21.85 2.50 -6.78
CA PHE A 317 20.46 2.91 -6.57
C PHE A 317 19.91 2.49 -5.19
N ILE A 318 20.33 1.35 -4.63
CA ILE A 318 20.04 1.00 -3.24
C ILE A 318 20.59 2.05 -2.28
N LEU A 319 21.83 2.48 -2.46
CA LEU A 319 22.43 3.54 -1.64
C LEU A 319 21.68 4.87 -1.79
N ILE A 320 21.27 5.25 -3.00
CA ILE A 320 20.43 6.43 -3.23
C ILE A 320 19.13 6.31 -2.41
N GLY A 321 18.45 5.17 -2.44
CA GLY A 321 17.25 4.93 -1.66
C GLY A 321 17.46 5.13 -0.15
N ILE A 322 18.54 4.58 0.39
CA ILE A 322 18.94 4.77 1.80
C ILE A 322 19.14 6.27 2.10
N PHE A 323 19.91 6.98 1.27
CA PHE A 323 20.22 8.40 1.49
C PHE A 323 18.99 9.29 1.37
N ILE A 324 18.03 8.99 0.48
CA ILE A 324 16.75 9.71 0.40
C ILE A 324 16.04 9.68 1.75
N VAL A 325 15.90 8.51 2.35
CA VAL A 325 15.20 8.36 3.63
C VAL A 325 15.95 9.03 4.78
N LEU A 326 17.24 8.80 4.88
CA LEU A 326 18.06 9.42 5.93
C LEU A 326 18.10 10.95 5.81
N GLY A 327 18.12 11.47 4.57
CA GLY A 327 18.04 12.90 4.31
C GLY A 327 16.70 13.52 4.71
N LEU A 328 15.60 12.83 4.41
CA LEU A 328 14.26 13.25 4.85
C LEU A 328 14.14 13.24 6.37
N GLY A 329 14.59 12.20 7.04
CA GLY A 329 14.59 12.09 8.50
C GLY A 329 15.47 13.15 9.17
N TRP A 330 16.65 13.45 8.61
CA TRP A 330 17.49 14.53 9.11
C TRP A 330 16.82 15.90 8.98
N TYR A 331 16.10 16.13 7.88
CA TYR A 331 15.37 17.39 7.66
C TYR A 331 14.20 17.55 8.66
N GLU A 332 13.48 16.47 8.99
CA GLU A 332 12.39 16.51 9.99
C GLU A 332 12.92 16.80 11.41
N ASN A 333 14.05 16.21 11.79
CA ASN A 333 14.65 16.46 13.12
C ASN A 333 15.20 17.87 13.31
N LYS A 334 15.34 18.67 12.23
CA LYS A 334 15.77 20.08 12.31
C LYS A 334 14.61 21.08 12.47
N LYS A 335 13.37 20.61 12.32
CA LYS A 335 12.15 21.41 12.55
C LYS A 335 11.60 21.24 13.95
#